data_6c940fddcbd599d650f22de19b905dca
#
_entry.id   6c940fddcbd599d650f22de19b905dca
#
_cell.length_a   1.000
_cell.length_b   1.000
_cell.length_c   1.000
_cell.angle_alpha   90.00
_cell.angle_beta   90.00
_cell.angle_gamma   90.00
#
_symmetry.space_group_name_H-M   'P 1'
#
loop_
_entity.id
_entity.type
_entity.pdbx_description
1 polymer ?
#
loop_
_entity_poly.entity_id
_entity_poly.type
_entity_poly.pdbx_seq_one_letter_code
_entity_poly.pdbx_strand_id
1 'polypeptide(L)'
;MSEVGRARVVLGMSGGVDSSVAALLLKRRGYDVIGVFMKNWEEEDEDGVCTSANDYSDVRRVAQHVGIPYYSVNFAKEYRERVFSYFLDEFAKGRTPNPDVLCNCEIKFRAFLDFAMGLDADYIATGHYARIQRDGQNVLLLRSVDISKDQTYFQSGLTQEQLSKVIFPVGDITKNELRKIAFDEDIPTALKKDSTGICFIGERNFKKFLMQYLPARQGDMITLDGRVVGTHDGLMYYTIGQRRGLGIGGRNDGSGESWYVVAKDLAKNRLVVQQGEQEELFSLGLRANKVNFISVSYTHLTLPTNSLV
;
A
#
# COMPACT_ATOMS: atom_id res chain seq x y z
N MET A 1 18.62 42.33 1.22
CA MET A 1 17.60 41.40 1.66
C MET A 1 18.00 40.06 1.05
N SER A 2 18.60 39.18 1.84
CA SER A 2 18.92 37.82 1.39
C SER A 2 17.63 37.10 1.05
N GLU A 3 17.49 36.64 -0.19
CA GLU A 3 16.42 35.69 -0.55
C GLU A 3 16.57 34.47 0.36
N VAL A 4 15.71 34.36 1.36
CA VAL A 4 15.52 33.10 2.07
C VAL A 4 14.93 32.17 1.02
N GLY A 5 15.75 31.29 0.49
CA GLY A 5 15.34 30.33 -0.54
C GLY A 5 14.11 29.57 -0.08
N ARG A 6 13.12 29.44 -0.97
CA ARG A 6 11.94 28.61 -0.72
C ARG A 6 12.39 27.18 -0.52
N ALA A 7 11.89 26.50 0.53
CA ALA A 7 12.21 25.09 0.73
C ALA A 7 11.75 24.27 -0.49
N ARG A 8 12.64 23.41 -0.99
CA ARG A 8 12.38 22.56 -2.14
C ARG A 8 11.72 21.26 -1.72
N VAL A 9 10.62 20.93 -2.39
CA VAL A 9 9.86 19.69 -2.15
C VAL A 9 9.77 18.89 -3.44
N VAL A 10 10.26 17.65 -3.40
CA VAL A 10 10.08 16.69 -4.49
C VAL A 10 8.84 15.85 -4.19
N LEU A 11 7.81 15.99 -5.02
CA LEU A 11 6.51 15.32 -4.85
C LEU A 11 6.44 14.07 -5.72
N GLY A 12 6.20 12.91 -5.11
CA GLY A 12 5.83 11.69 -5.82
C GLY A 12 4.42 11.81 -6.40
N MET A 13 4.31 11.84 -7.72
CA MET A 13 3.06 11.96 -8.46
C MET A 13 2.68 10.63 -9.11
N SER A 14 1.50 10.09 -8.76
CA SER A 14 1.01 8.80 -9.28
C SER A 14 0.03 8.95 -10.45
N GLY A 15 -0.31 10.18 -10.86
CA GLY A 15 -1.40 10.42 -11.81
C GLY A 15 -2.80 10.33 -11.20
N GLY A 16 -2.93 10.06 -9.90
CA GLY A 16 -4.20 10.07 -9.17
C GLY A 16 -4.55 11.45 -8.61
N VAL A 17 -5.82 11.64 -8.23
CA VAL A 17 -6.34 12.93 -7.72
C VAL A 17 -5.62 13.39 -6.45
N ASP A 18 -5.24 12.47 -5.56
CA ASP A 18 -4.62 12.81 -4.28
C ASP A 18 -3.25 13.47 -4.45
N SER A 19 -2.38 12.89 -5.28
CA SER A 19 -1.08 13.47 -5.62
C SER A 19 -1.20 14.77 -6.42
N SER A 20 -2.27 14.90 -7.20
CA SER A 20 -2.53 16.11 -7.98
C SER A 20 -2.92 17.30 -7.09
N VAL A 21 -3.81 17.08 -6.13
CA VAL A 21 -4.17 18.11 -5.13
C VAL A 21 -2.99 18.40 -4.20
N ALA A 22 -2.18 17.39 -3.85
CA ALA A 22 -0.96 17.58 -3.09
C ALA A 22 -0.02 18.57 -3.77
N ALA A 23 0.15 18.48 -5.10
CA ALA A 23 0.96 19.43 -5.90
C ALA A 23 0.45 20.87 -5.77
N LEU A 24 -0.86 21.07 -5.92
CA LEU A 24 -1.49 22.38 -5.79
C LEU A 24 -1.32 22.96 -4.39
N LEU A 25 -1.56 22.16 -3.35
CA LEU A 25 -1.47 22.59 -1.95
C LEU A 25 -0.02 22.98 -1.58
N LEU A 26 0.97 22.22 -2.01
CA LEU A 26 2.37 22.54 -1.76
C LEU A 26 2.76 23.85 -2.46
N LYS A 27 2.37 24.04 -3.72
CA LYS A 27 2.64 25.30 -4.44
C LYS A 27 1.98 26.50 -3.77
N ARG A 28 0.73 26.36 -3.30
CA ARG A 28 0.01 27.41 -2.56
C ARG A 28 0.66 27.75 -1.22
N ARG A 29 1.27 26.76 -0.57
CA ARG A 29 2.07 26.97 0.65
C ARG A 29 3.43 27.64 0.39
N GLY A 30 3.77 27.90 -0.86
CA GLY A 30 4.98 28.65 -1.25
C GLY A 30 6.24 27.81 -1.41
N TYR A 31 6.14 26.49 -1.44
CA TYR A 31 7.29 25.60 -1.71
C TYR A 31 7.77 25.70 -3.16
N ASP A 32 9.08 25.43 -3.37
CA ASP A 32 9.65 25.12 -4.69
C ASP A 32 9.36 23.63 -4.98
N VAL A 33 8.31 23.37 -5.79
CA VAL A 33 7.78 22.01 -5.99
C VAL A 33 8.27 21.43 -7.30
N ILE A 34 8.84 20.22 -7.24
CA ILE A 34 9.20 19.40 -8.39
C ILE A 34 8.35 18.12 -8.35
N GLY A 35 7.56 17.87 -9.40
CA GLY A 35 6.81 16.63 -9.55
C GLY A 35 7.68 15.50 -10.10
N VAL A 36 7.56 14.30 -9.53
CA VAL A 36 8.27 13.10 -10.02
C VAL A 36 7.31 11.94 -10.18
N PHE A 37 7.21 11.45 -11.40
CA PHE A 37 6.53 10.19 -11.70
C PHE A 37 7.50 9.02 -11.50
N MET A 38 7.11 8.04 -10.68
CA MET A 38 7.91 6.85 -10.42
C MET A 38 7.38 5.69 -11.27
N LYS A 39 8.18 5.21 -12.23
CA LYS A 39 7.90 3.99 -12.97
C LYS A 39 8.47 2.81 -12.18
N ASN A 40 7.62 2.05 -11.50
CA ASN A 40 8.03 0.93 -10.64
C ASN A 40 7.70 -0.44 -11.23
N TRP A 41 6.98 -0.49 -12.36
CA TRP A 41 6.61 -1.72 -13.05
C TRP A 41 6.64 -1.51 -14.56
N GLU A 42 7.09 -2.52 -15.31
CA GLU A 42 7.30 -2.42 -16.77
C GLU A 42 6.43 -3.36 -17.60
N GLU A 43 5.63 -4.22 -16.95
CA GLU A 43 4.80 -5.15 -17.70
C GLU A 43 3.50 -4.49 -18.18
N GLU A 44 3.08 -4.88 -19.38
CA GLU A 44 1.76 -4.55 -19.93
C GLU A 44 0.68 -5.37 -19.21
N ASP A 45 -0.55 -4.85 -19.16
CA ASP A 45 -1.69 -5.60 -18.66
C ASP A 45 -2.15 -6.68 -19.68
N GLU A 46 -3.22 -7.43 -19.32
CA GLU A 46 -3.77 -8.51 -20.18
C GLU A 46 -4.24 -7.98 -21.56
N ASP A 47 -4.50 -6.67 -21.67
CA ASP A 47 -4.94 -5.99 -22.89
C ASP A 47 -3.79 -5.33 -23.68
N GLY A 48 -2.55 -5.51 -23.25
CA GLY A 48 -1.36 -4.91 -23.87
C GLY A 48 -1.22 -3.41 -23.60
N VAL A 49 -1.96 -2.88 -22.61
CA VAL A 49 -1.92 -1.47 -22.24
C VAL A 49 -0.95 -1.27 -21.09
N CYS A 50 0.02 -0.39 -21.30
CA CYS A 50 0.89 0.08 -20.23
C CYS A 50 0.11 1.11 -19.38
N THR A 51 -0.44 0.68 -18.25
CA THR A 51 -1.18 1.56 -17.33
C THR A 51 -0.32 2.75 -16.87
N SER A 52 0.99 2.57 -16.78
CA SER A 52 1.94 3.62 -16.44
C SER A 52 2.02 4.75 -17.48
N ALA A 53 1.69 4.49 -18.75
CA ALA A 53 1.69 5.53 -19.79
C ALA A 53 0.53 6.53 -19.60
N ASN A 54 -0.66 6.02 -19.24
CA ASN A 54 -1.82 6.86 -18.95
C ASN A 54 -1.58 7.69 -17.69
N ASP A 55 -1.04 7.07 -16.64
CA ASP A 55 -0.72 7.76 -15.39
C ASP A 55 0.35 8.84 -15.59
N TYR A 56 1.37 8.57 -16.41
CA TYR A 56 2.37 9.56 -16.78
C TYR A 56 1.75 10.74 -17.56
N SER A 57 0.84 10.47 -18.49
CA SER A 57 0.10 11.52 -19.20
C SER A 57 -0.71 12.40 -18.25
N ASP A 58 -1.35 11.80 -17.24
CA ASP A 58 -2.07 12.53 -16.21
C ASP A 58 -1.13 13.42 -15.37
N VAL A 59 0.02 12.87 -14.94
CA VAL A 59 1.04 13.65 -14.22
C VAL A 59 1.48 14.86 -15.04
N ARG A 60 1.75 14.68 -16.33
CA ARG A 60 2.13 15.76 -17.23
C ARG A 60 1.07 16.86 -17.28
N ARG A 61 -0.20 16.48 -17.49
CA ARG A 61 -1.32 17.46 -17.56
C ARG A 61 -1.47 18.22 -16.25
N VAL A 62 -1.39 17.53 -15.11
CA VAL A 62 -1.47 18.14 -13.78
C VAL A 62 -0.28 19.07 -13.53
N ALA A 63 0.93 18.64 -13.82
CA ALA A 63 2.13 19.47 -13.63
C ALA A 63 2.07 20.76 -14.46
N GLN A 64 1.61 20.68 -15.71
CA GLN A 64 1.37 21.84 -16.57
C GLN A 64 0.28 22.76 -16.00
N HIS A 65 -0.84 22.21 -15.54
CA HIS A 65 -1.96 22.95 -14.96
C HIS A 65 -1.52 23.68 -13.67
N VAL A 66 -0.86 22.99 -12.76
CA VAL A 66 -0.34 23.57 -11.52
C VAL A 66 0.85 24.49 -11.77
N GLY A 67 1.56 24.35 -12.90
CA GLY A 67 2.73 25.13 -13.28
C GLY A 67 3.95 24.77 -12.42
N ILE A 68 4.27 23.47 -12.34
CA ILE A 68 5.47 22.95 -11.68
C ILE A 68 6.32 22.15 -12.69
N PRO A 69 7.65 22.11 -12.56
CA PRO A 69 8.48 21.19 -13.31
C PRO A 69 8.18 19.75 -12.91
N TYR A 70 8.35 18.81 -13.84
CA TYR A 70 8.15 17.40 -13.57
C TYR A 70 9.17 16.52 -14.31
N TYR A 71 9.50 15.39 -13.70
CA TYR A 71 10.41 14.39 -14.23
C TYR A 71 9.82 12.98 -14.07
N SER A 72 10.42 12.00 -14.72
CA SER A 72 10.14 10.58 -14.46
C SER A 72 11.41 9.87 -14.03
N VAL A 73 11.29 8.93 -13.12
CA VAL A 73 12.37 8.05 -12.66
C VAL A 73 11.92 6.60 -12.76
N ASN A 74 12.84 5.72 -13.13
CA ASN A 74 12.57 4.29 -13.23
C ASN A 74 13.16 3.55 -12.02
N PHE A 75 12.30 3.00 -11.17
CA PHE A 75 12.64 2.16 -10.03
C PHE A 75 12.18 0.70 -10.23
N ALA A 76 11.89 0.26 -11.46
CA ALA A 76 11.38 -1.09 -11.72
C ALA A 76 12.37 -2.17 -11.24
N LYS A 77 13.67 -1.92 -11.35
CA LYS A 77 14.71 -2.84 -10.84
C LYS A 77 14.65 -2.93 -9.31
N GLU A 78 14.67 -1.80 -8.63
CA GLU A 78 14.61 -1.71 -7.16
C GLU A 78 13.33 -2.33 -6.63
N TYR A 79 12.19 -2.07 -7.28
CA TYR A 79 10.90 -2.66 -6.92
C TYR A 79 10.92 -4.17 -7.07
N ARG A 80 11.42 -4.68 -8.18
CA ARG A 80 11.54 -6.13 -8.45
C ARG A 80 12.40 -6.82 -7.39
N GLU A 81 13.56 -6.25 -7.09
CA GLU A 81 14.55 -6.85 -6.18
C GLU A 81 14.14 -6.74 -4.72
N ARG A 82 13.58 -5.60 -4.28
CA ARG A 82 13.35 -5.32 -2.85
C ARG A 82 11.92 -5.59 -2.39
N VAL A 83 10.94 -5.49 -3.29
CA VAL A 83 9.53 -5.64 -2.96
C VAL A 83 8.96 -6.92 -3.54
N PHE A 84 9.06 -7.08 -4.85
CA PHE A 84 8.38 -8.17 -5.56
C PHE A 84 8.99 -9.55 -5.27
N SER A 85 10.31 -9.65 -5.22
CA SER A 85 10.97 -10.93 -4.87
C SER A 85 10.62 -11.39 -3.45
N TYR A 86 10.60 -10.47 -2.48
CA TYR A 86 10.14 -10.76 -1.12
C TYR A 86 8.67 -11.19 -1.09
N PHE A 87 7.83 -10.50 -1.84
CA PHE A 87 6.42 -10.82 -1.98
C PHE A 87 6.21 -12.26 -2.49
N LEU A 88 6.91 -12.68 -3.54
CA LEU A 88 6.84 -14.04 -4.06
C LEU A 88 7.36 -15.08 -3.05
N ASP A 89 8.47 -14.78 -2.38
CA ASP A 89 9.07 -15.67 -1.37
C ASP A 89 8.12 -15.93 -0.19
N GLU A 90 7.43 -14.89 0.29
CA GLU A 90 6.45 -15.03 1.38
C GLU A 90 5.23 -15.86 0.96
N PHE A 91 4.72 -15.66 -0.26
CA PHE A 91 3.65 -16.50 -0.79
C PHE A 91 4.10 -17.96 -0.97
N ALA A 92 5.30 -18.21 -1.44
CA ALA A 92 5.86 -19.55 -1.55
C ALA A 92 5.93 -20.25 -0.18
N LYS A 93 6.16 -19.50 0.90
CA LYS A 93 6.14 -19.98 2.29
C LYS A 93 4.71 -20.08 2.88
N GLY A 94 3.67 -19.86 2.08
CA GLY A 94 2.27 -19.91 2.51
C GLY A 94 1.80 -18.72 3.35
N ARG A 95 2.62 -17.67 3.48
CA ARG A 95 2.26 -16.43 4.18
C ARG A 95 1.58 -15.45 3.26
N THR A 96 0.91 -14.45 3.82
CA THR A 96 0.28 -13.36 3.06
C THR A 96 1.04 -12.07 3.34
N PRO A 97 1.98 -11.66 2.46
CA PRO A 97 2.74 -10.43 2.63
C PRO A 97 1.89 -9.20 2.32
N ASN A 98 2.30 -8.05 2.86
CA ASN A 98 1.77 -6.74 2.45
C ASN A 98 2.83 -6.00 1.61
N PRO A 99 2.73 -6.03 0.27
CA PRO A 99 3.69 -5.39 -0.61
C PRO A 99 3.65 -3.86 -0.51
N ASP A 100 2.51 -3.27 -0.11
CA ASP A 100 2.36 -1.81 -0.06
C ASP A 100 3.17 -1.22 1.10
N VAL A 101 3.20 -1.88 2.26
CA VAL A 101 4.09 -1.48 3.38
C VAL A 101 5.54 -1.51 2.93
N LEU A 102 5.95 -2.60 2.28
CA LEU A 102 7.33 -2.77 1.83
C LEU A 102 7.69 -1.78 0.71
N CYS A 103 6.75 -1.52 -0.23
CA CYS A 103 6.91 -0.51 -1.26
C CYS A 103 7.12 0.89 -0.67
N ASN A 104 6.36 1.24 0.37
CA ASN A 104 6.57 2.50 1.05
C ASN A 104 7.95 2.56 1.69
N CYS A 105 8.37 1.53 2.43
CA CYS A 105 9.68 1.50 3.10
C CYS A 105 10.85 1.54 2.12
N GLU A 106 10.83 0.73 1.06
CA GLU A 106 12.00 0.50 0.22
C GLU A 106 12.04 1.37 -1.05
N ILE A 107 10.87 1.76 -1.57
CA ILE A 107 10.81 2.54 -2.81
C ILE A 107 10.49 4.00 -2.51
N LYS A 108 9.29 4.30 -1.96
CA LYS A 108 8.84 5.69 -1.80
C LYS A 108 9.64 6.48 -0.76
N PHE A 109 9.96 5.86 0.37
CA PHE A 109 10.64 6.57 1.46
C PHE A 109 12.11 6.15 1.64
N ARG A 110 12.66 5.41 0.65
CA ARG A 110 14.09 5.12 0.57
C ARG A 110 14.64 5.50 -0.81
N ALA A 111 14.42 4.69 -1.85
CA ALA A 111 14.99 4.96 -3.18
C ALA A 111 14.56 6.33 -3.74
N PHE A 112 13.29 6.70 -3.61
CA PHE A 112 12.80 8.01 -4.03
C PHE A 112 13.30 9.14 -3.12
N LEU A 113 13.42 8.92 -1.81
CA LEU A 113 14.04 9.89 -0.91
C LEU A 113 15.49 10.17 -1.30
N ASP A 114 16.30 9.10 -1.50
CA ASP A 114 17.70 9.22 -1.91
C ASP A 114 17.82 9.98 -3.25
N PHE A 115 16.96 9.65 -4.21
CA PHE A 115 16.89 10.37 -5.49
C PHE A 115 16.56 11.85 -5.31
N ALA A 116 15.58 12.18 -4.48
CA ALA A 116 15.17 13.55 -4.22
C ALA A 116 16.27 14.37 -3.51
N MET A 117 16.98 13.77 -2.56
CA MET A 117 18.12 14.42 -1.90
C MET A 117 19.23 14.73 -2.90
N GLY A 118 19.42 13.92 -3.95
CA GLY A 118 20.33 14.20 -5.05
C GLY A 118 19.90 15.37 -5.95
N LEU A 119 18.66 15.86 -5.81
CA LEU A 119 18.12 17.06 -6.47
C LEU A 119 18.10 18.28 -5.52
N ASP A 120 18.87 18.25 -4.44
CA ASP A 120 18.92 19.27 -3.39
C ASP A 120 17.54 19.56 -2.77
N ALA A 121 16.71 18.51 -2.58
CA ALA A 121 15.42 18.65 -1.93
C ALA A 121 15.58 18.77 -0.41
N ASP A 122 14.81 19.65 0.21
CA ASP A 122 14.67 19.71 1.67
C ASP A 122 13.74 18.61 2.17
N TYR A 123 12.69 18.32 1.37
CA TYR A 123 11.65 17.34 1.70
C TYR A 123 11.20 16.56 0.47
N ILE A 124 10.68 15.36 0.72
CA ILE A 124 9.80 14.68 -0.23
C ILE A 124 8.34 14.82 0.22
N ALA A 125 7.41 14.71 -0.71
CA ALA A 125 5.99 14.66 -0.41
C ALA A 125 5.28 13.56 -1.20
N THR A 126 4.17 13.10 -0.66
CA THR A 126 3.29 12.12 -1.33
C THR A 126 1.83 12.42 -1.04
N GLY A 127 0.92 11.92 -1.87
CA GLY A 127 -0.53 12.06 -1.69
C GLY A 127 -1.14 11.11 -0.63
N HIS A 128 -0.38 10.64 0.36
CA HIS A 128 -0.91 9.77 1.39
C HIS A 128 -1.73 10.52 2.44
N TYR A 129 -2.79 9.86 2.91
CA TYR A 129 -3.61 10.31 4.04
C TYR A 129 -2.93 9.91 5.36
N ALA A 130 -1.97 10.71 5.77
CA ALA A 130 -1.26 10.62 7.04
C ALA A 130 -0.87 12.05 7.46
N ARG A 131 -0.49 12.24 8.72
CA ARG A 131 -0.01 13.54 9.23
C ARG A 131 1.31 13.39 9.95
N ILE A 132 2.07 14.46 9.97
CA ILE A 132 3.33 14.55 10.71
C ILE A 132 3.25 15.75 11.65
N GLN A 133 3.61 15.53 12.90
CA GLN A 133 3.84 16.57 13.88
C GLN A 133 5.30 16.52 14.32
N ARG A 134 5.97 17.66 14.28
CA ARG A 134 7.32 17.81 14.79
C ARG A 134 7.27 18.27 16.23
N ASP A 135 7.90 17.49 17.12
CA ASP A 135 7.97 17.74 18.57
C ASP A 135 9.45 17.70 19.00
N GLY A 136 10.07 18.88 19.02
CA GLY A 136 11.50 19.01 19.24
C GLY A 136 12.32 18.27 18.18
N GLN A 137 13.10 17.28 18.61
CA GLN A 137 13.90 16.43 17.71
C GLN A 137 13.13 15.23 17.17
N ASN A 138 11.94 14.95 17.71
CA ASN A 138 11.11 13.81 17.30
C ASN A 138 10.09 14.20 16.23
N VAL A 139 9.76 13.24 15.41
CA VAL A 139 8.69 13.34 14.42
C VAL A 139 7.62 12.31 14.74
N LEU A 140 6.42 12.76 15.01
CA LEU A 140 5.27 11.92 15.28
C LEU A 140 4.51 11.64 13.98
N LEU A 141 4.26 10.36 13.68
CA LEU A 141 3.35 9.95 12.63
C LEU A 141 1.95 9.89 13.22
N LEU A 142 1.04 10.71 12.71
CA LEU A 142 -0.34 10.82 13.19
C LEU A 142 -1.32 10.33 12.13
N ARG A 143 -2.46 9.80 12.58
CA ARG A 143 -3.56 9.44 11.69
C ARG A 143 -4.07 10.65 10.92
N SER A 144 -4.55 10.40 9.71
CA SER A 144 -5.27 11.38 8.90
C SER A 144 -6.51 11.90 9.61
N VAL A 145 -6.96 13.09 9.25
CA VAL A 145 -8.28 13.62 9.67
C VAL A 145 -9.41 12.76 9.12
N ASP A 146 -9.29 12.28 7.89
CA ASP A 146 -10.21 11.29 7.32
C ASP A 146 -9.82 9.87 7.76
N ILE A 147 -10.45 9.40 8.83
CA ILE A 147 -10.20 8.06 9.39
C ILE A 147 -10.56 6.96 8.39
N SER A 148 -11.54 7.18 7.51
CA SER A 148 -11.95 6.20 6.49
C SER A 148 -10.91 6.02 5.38
N LYS A 149 -10.02 6.99 5.21
CA LYS A 149 -8.94 7.02 4.22
C LYS A 149 -7.55 6.95 4.85
N ASP A 150 -7.46 6.81 6.17
CA ASP A 150 -6.18 6.74 6.89
C ASP A 150 -5.25 5.68 6.28
N GLN A 151 -4.01 6.09 6.02
CA GLN A 151 -2.99 5.26 5.41
C GLN A 151 -1.73 5.11 6.28
N THR A 152 -1.79 5.54 7.56
CA THR A 152 -0.62 5.45 8.47
C THR A 152 -0.13 4.02 8.68
N TYR A 153 -1.01 3.03 8.55
CA TYR A 153 -0.64 1.62 8.55
C TYR A 153 0.48 1.31 7.53
N PHE A 154 0.39 1.89 6.33
CA PHE A 154 1.37 1.66 5.26
C PHE A 154 2.70 2.38 5.49
N GLN A 155 2.79 3.30 6.45
CA GLN A 155 4.00 4.01 6.86
C GLN A 155 4.62 3.45 8.15
N SER A 156 4.07 2.36 8.72
CA SER A 156 4.52 1.77 9.99
C SER A 156 5.97 1.31 10.01
N GLY A 157 6.57 1.07 8.84
CA GLY A 157 7.97 0.67 8.71
C GLY A 157 8.97 1.81 8.55
N LEU A 158 8.53 3.09 8.61
CA LEU A 158 9.42 4.24 8.42
C LEU A 158 10.26 4.54 9.67
N THR A 159 11.45 5.08 9.46
CA THR A 159 12.34 5.55 10.53
C THR A 159 12.10 7.03 10.84
N GLN A 160 12.62 7.51 11.99
CA GLN A 160 12.61 8.94 12.35
C GLN A 160 13.34 9.79 11.30
N GLU A 161 14.46 9.31 10.78
CA GLU A 161 15.23 9.99 9.75
C GLU A 161 14.40 10.18 8.49
N GLN A 162 13.76 9.12 7.99
CA GLN A 162 12.87 9.21 6.83
C GLN A 162 11.70 10.16 7.09
N LEU A 163 10.99 10.02 8.22
CA LEU A 163 9.85 10.88 8.56
C LEU A 163 10.23 12.36 8.70
N SER A 164 11.45 12.67 9.15
CA SER A 164 11.93 14.06 9.27
C SER A 164 11.99 14.78 7.91
N LYS A 165 12.10 14.03 6.83
CA LYS A 165 12.21 14.51 5.44
C LYS A 165 10.91 14.42 4.65
N VAL A 166 9.78 14.09 5.29
CA VAL A 166 8.50 13.84 4.62
C VAL A 166 7.46 14.92 4.92
N ILE A 167 6.63 15.21 3.93
CA ILE A 167 5.40 16.02 4.06
C ILE A 167 4.23 15.21 3.48
N PHE A 168 3.11 15.18 4.19
CA PHE A 168 1.84 14.64 3.72
C PHE A 168 0.82 15.77 3.54
N PRO A 169 0.75 16.41 2.35
CA PRO A 169 -0.02 17.64 2.15
C PRO A 169 -1.52 17.49 2.34
N VAL A 170 -2.05 16.27 2.16
CA VAL A 170 -3.49 15.96 2.15
C VAL A 170 -3.99 15.33 3.45
N GLY A 171 -3.11 15.09 4.42
CA GLY A 171 -3.46 14.43 5.68
C GLY A 171 -4.43 15.19 6.58
N ASP A 172 -4.48 16.51 6.41
CA ASP A 172 -5.34 17.43 7.22
C ASP A 172 -6.69 17.73 6.56
N ILE A 173 -7.03 17.08 5.45
CA ILE A 173 -8.31 17.26 4.75
C ILE A 173 -8.99 15.90 4.49
N THR A 174 -10.32 15.92 4.44
CA THR A 174 -11.09 14.74 4.09
C THR A 174 -11.05 14.47 2.57
N LYS A 175 -11.36 13.25 2.16
CA LYS A 175 -11.46 12.89 0.74
C LYS A 175 -12.49 13.73 -0.01
N ASN A 176 -13.59 14.05 0.64
CA ASN A 176 -14.64 14.89 0.06
C ASN A 176 -14.15 16.33 -0.17
N GLU A 177 -13.45 16.91 0.80
CA GLU A 177 -12.82 18.21 0.65
C GLU A 177 -11.75 18.21 -0.44
N LEU A 178 -10.92 17.16 -0.49
CA LEU A 178 -9.92 17.00 -1.53
C LEU A 178 -10.56 16.96 -2.93
N ARG A 179 -11.62 16.18 -3.12
CA ARG A 179 -12.33 16.13 -4.41
C ARG A 179 -13.00 17.44 -4.76
N LYS A 180 -13.54 18.17 -3.76
CA LYS A 180 -14.06 19.52 -3.97
C LYS A 180 -12.97 20.47 -4.45
N ILE A 181 -11.80 20.48 -3.79
CA ILE A 181 -10.64 21.28 -4.23
C ILE A 181 -10.25 20.91 -5.67
N ALA A 182 -10.17 19.61 -5.98
CA ALA A 182 -9.81 19.17 -7.31
C ALA A 182 -10.81 19.64 -8.39
N PHE A 183 -12.08 19.67 -8.06
CA PHE A 183 -13.16 20.14 -8.95
C PHE A 183 -13.13 21.67 -9.10
N ASP A 184 -13.10 22.41 -7.98
CA ASP A 184 -13.12 23.87 -7.97
C ASP A 184 -11.89 24.51 -8.66
N GLU A 185 -10.79 23.76 -8.70
CA GLU A 185 -9.51 24.18 -9.31
C GLU A 185 -9.27 23.56 -10.70
N ASP A 186 -10.27 22.95 -11.30
CA ASP A 186 -10.20 22.33 -12.63
C ASP A 186 -9.03 21.35 -12.79
N ILE A 187 -8.66 20.62 -11.73
CA ILE A 187 -7.57 19.64 -11.77
C ILE A 187 -7.90 18.54 -12.80
N PRO A 188 -7.02 18.27 -13.79
CA PRO A 188 -7.32 17.32 -14.87
C PRO A 188 -7.72 15.91 -14.41
N THR A 189 -7.38 15.52 -13.19
CA THR A 189 -7.69 14.21 -12.59
C THR A 189 -8.85 14.24 -11.59
N ALA A 190 -9.60 15.34 -11.49
CA ALA A 190 -10.68 15.52 -10.48
C ALA A 190 -11.72 14.40 -10.50
N LEU A 191 -12.10 13.91 -11.69
CA LEU A 191 -13.08 12.84 -11.89
C LEU A 191 -12.48 11.43 -11.91
N LYS A 192 -11.15 11.30 -11.85
CA LYS A 192 -10.47 10.00 -11.85
C LYS A 192 -10.85 9.21 -10.60
N LYS A 193 -11.20 7.94 -10.78
CA LYS A 193 -11.48 7.02 -9.67
C LYS A 193 -10.21 6.79 -8.84
N ASP A 194 -10.39 6.48 -7.55
CA ASP A 194 -9.29 6.06 -6.70
C ASP A 194 -8.72 4.74 -7.23
N SER A 195 -7.40 4.62 -7.26
CA SER A 195 -6.76 3.35 -7.62
C SER A 195 -7.04 2.32 -6.53
N THR A 196 -7.46 1.12 -6.96
CA THR A 196 -7.62 -0.07 -6.14
C THR A 196 -6.62 -1.12 -6.62
N GLY A 197 -6.17 -2.01 -5.74
CA GLY A 197 -5.18 -3.04 -6.06
C GLY A 197 -3.81 -2.77 -5.46
N ILE A 198 -2.84 -3.63 -5.81
CA ILE A 198 -1.47 -3.53 -5.31
C ILE A 198 -0.76 -2.35 -5.97
N CYS A 199 -0.06 -1.56 -5.17
CA CYS A 199 0.71 -0.40 -5.62
C CYS A 199 1.60 -0.74 -6.83
N PHE A 200 1.46 0.05 -7.91
CA PHE A 200 2.19 -0.05 -9.19
C PHE A 200 1.91 -1.28 -10.05
N ILE A 201 1.31 -2.35 -9.51
CA ILE A 201 0.87 -3.52 -10.30
C ILE A 201 -0.54 -3.27 -10.87
N GLY A 202 -1.35 -2.48 -10.16
CA GLY A 202 -2.70 -2.10 -10.60
C GLY A 202 -3.77 -3.13 -10.29
N GLU A 203 -4.95 -2.92 -10.90
CA GLU A 203 -6.09 -3.83 -10.80
C GLU A 203 -5.90 -5.00 -11.76
N ARG A 204 -5.51 -6.15 -11.22
CA ARG A 204 -5.37 -7.40 -11.97
C ARG A 204 -6.09 -8.53 -11.25
N ASN A 205 -6.47 -9.57 -11.99
CA ASN A 205 -6.86 -10.81 -11.34
C ASN A 205 -5.64 -11.37 -10.61
N PHE A 206 -5.62 -11.15 -9.30
CA PHE A 206 -4.47 -11.45 -8.44
C PHE A 206 -3.99 -12.90 -8.55
N LYS A 207 -4.93 -13.86 -8.64
CA LYS A 207 -4.62 -15.27 -8.80
C LYS A 207 -3.92 -15.54 -10.14
N LYS A 208 -4.47 -15.02 -11.24
CA LYS A 208 -3.86 -15.17 -12.57
C LYS A 208 -2.46 -14.53 -12.63
N PHE A 209 -2.31 -13.37 -12.02
CA PHE A 209 -1.02 -12.69 -11.92
C PHE A 209 0.01 -13.55 -11.17
N LEU A 210 -0.32 -14.07 -9.99
CA LEU A 210 0.59 -14.92 -9.22
C LEU A 210 0.94 -16.24 -9.94
N MET A 211 0.01 -16.80 -10.70
CA MET A 211 0.25 -18.05 -11.46
C MET A 211 1.38 -17.94 -12.48
N GLN A 212 1.70 -16.76 -12.96
CA GLN A 212 2.81 -16.51 -13.88
C GLN A 212 4.18 -16.70 -13.19
N TYR A 213 4.25 -16.51 -11.88
CA TYR A 213 5.51 -16.54 -11.10
C TYR A 213 5.62 -17.73 -10.16
N LEU A 214 4.50 -18.20 -9.64
CA LEU A 214 4.45 -19.29 -8.66
C LEU A 214 3.60 -20.43 -9.22
N PRO A 215 4.22 -21.58 -9.59
CA PRO A 215 3.49 -22.71 -10.11
C PRO A 215 2.51 -23.24 -9.05
N ALA A 216 1.25 -23.33 -9.44
CA ALA A 216 0.18 -23.82 -8.61
C ALA A 216 0.24 -25.34 -8.46
N ARG A 217 0.04 -25.85 -7.25
CA ARG A 217 -0.17 -27.26 -6.98
C ARG A 217 -1.54 -27.45 -6.36
N GLN A 218 -2.44 -28.11 -7.09
CA GLN A 218 -3.76 -28.44 -6.57
C GLN A 218 -3.67 -29.38 -5.36
N GLY A 219 -4.64 -29.26 -4.46
CA GLY A 219 -4.77 -30.09 -3.27
C GLY A 219 -6.17 -30.06 -2.70
N ASP A 220 -6.39 -30.80 -1.61
CA ASP A 220 -7.68 -30.92 -1.00
C ASP A 220 -8.02 -29.74 -0.09
N MET A 221 -9.27 -29.30 -0.11
CA MET A 221 -9.87 -28.52 0.96
C MET A 221 -10.53 -29.49 1.95
N ILE A 222 -10.09 -29.44 3.20
CA ILE A 222 -10.58 -30.33 4.24
C ILE A 222 -11.19 -29.56 5.41
N THR A 223 -12.14 -30.15 6.09
CA THR A 223 -12.65 -29.68 7.38
C THR A 223 -11.68 -30.03 8.50
N LEU A 224 -11.91 -29.53 9.72
CA LEU A 224 -11.07 -29.79 10.89
C LEU A 224 -11.09 -31.32 11.28
N ASP A 225 -12.21 -32.02 11.03
CA ASP A 225 -12.35 -33.47 11.22
C ASP A 225 -11.74 -34.28 10.05
N GLY A 226 -11.14 -33.63 9.04
CA GLY A 226 -10.46 -34.29 7.94
C GLY A 226 -11.31 -34.63 6.73
N ARG A 227 -12.58 -34.31 6.70
CA ARG A 227 -13.49 -34.57 5.56
C ARG A 227 -13.14 -33.67 4.39
N VAL A 228 -12.98 -34.24 3.20
CA VAL A 228 -12.73 -33.48 1.97
C VAL A 228 -14.03 -32.80 1.53
N VAL A 229 -13.97 -31.47 1.34
CA VAL A 229 -15.10 -30.61 0.93
C VAL A 229 -14.88 -29.91 -0.42
N GLY A 230 -13.70 -30.00 -0.98
CA GLY A 230 -13.38 -29.42 -2.28
C GLY A 230 -11.91 -29.55 -2.64
N THR A 231 -11.50 -28.84 -3.67
CA THR A 231 -10.10 -28.75 -4.10
C THR A 231 -9.68 -27.29 -4.23
N HIS A 232 -8.44 -26.99 -3.91
CA HIS A 232 -7.83 -25.67 -4.11
C HIS A 232 -6.80 -25.70 -5.22
N ASP A 233 -6.59 -24.55 -5.87
CA ASP A 233 -5.64 -24.44 -6.99
C ASP A 233 -4.21 -24.14 -6.57
N GLY A 234 -3.94 -24.01 -5.28
CA GLY A 234 -2.63 -23.73 -4.69
C GLY A 234 -2.77 -22.97 -3.38
N LEU A 235 -2.13 -23.44 -2.30
CA LEU A 235 -2.24 -22.87 -0.96
C LEU A 235 -1.84 -21.39 -0.88
N MET A 236 -0.93 -20.94 -1.77
CA MET A 236 -0.48 -19.56 -1.82
C MET A 236 -1.60 -18.56 -2.17
N TYR A 237 -2.64 -18.99 -2.86
CA TYR A 237 -3.73 -18.11 -3.29
C TYR A 237 -4.79 -17.84 -2.21
N TYR A 238 -4.64 -18.45 -1.05
CA TYR A 238 -5.59 -18.34 0.05
C TYR A 238 -4.96 -17.66 1.25
N THR A 239 -5.76 -16.93 2.00
CA THR A 239 -5.36 -16.26 3.25
C THR A 239 -6.20 -16.79 4.40
N ILE A 240 -5.63 -16.95 5.59
CA ILE A 240 -6.38 -17.32 6.80
C ILE A 240 -7.46 -16.27 7.05
N GLY A 241 -8.68 -16.69 7.36
CA GLY A 241 -9.86 -15.84 7.48
C GLY A 241 -10.57 -15.54 6.15
N GLN A 242 -10.01 -15.97 5.00
CA GLN A 242 -10.64 -15.74 3.70
C GLN A 242 -11.98 -16.46 3.61
N ARG A 243 -13.02 -15.70 3.17
CA ARG A 243 -14.40 -16.20 2.96
C ARG A 243 -14.75 -16.38 1.48
N ARG A 244 -14.32 -15.43 0.64
CA ARG A 244 -14.71 -15.39 -0.79
C ARG A 244 -13.76 -16.21 -1.64
N GLY A 245 -14.28 -16.75 -2.76
CA GLY A 245 -13.46 -17.43 -3.77
C GLY A 245 -13.04 -18.85 -3.42
N LEU A 246 -13.67 -19.49 -2.44
CA LEU A 246 -13.38 -20.89 -2.07
C LEU A 246 -14.04 -21.91 -2.99
N GLY A 247 -15.16 -21.56 -3.65
CA GLY A 247 -15.85 -22.44 -4.60
C GLY A 247 -16.54 -23.66 -3.98
N ILE A 248 -16.69 -23.69 -2.65
CA ILE A 248 -17.31 -24.82 -1.90
C ILE A 248 -18.66 -24.46 -1.27
N GLY A 249 -19.27 -23.32 -1.66
CA GLY A 249 -20.59 -22.90 -1.20
C GLY A 249 -21.73 -23.69 -1.86
N GLY A 250 -22.95 -23.60 -1.28
CA GLY A 250 -24.17 -24.19 -1.85
C GLY A 250 -24.33 -25.70 -1.66
N ARG A 251 -23.60 -26.31 -0.74
CA ARG A 251 -23.75 -27.73 -0.38
C ARG A 251 -24.90 -27.92 0.58
N ASN A 252 -25.69 -29.00 0.38
CA ASN A 252 -26.83 -29.33 1.21
C ASN A 252 -26.44 -30.08 2.52
N ASP A 253 -25.14 -30.30 2.75
CA ASP A 253 -24.58 -31.10 3.86
C ASP A 253 -24.02 -30.26 5.02
N GLY A 254 -24.33 -28.97 5.07
CA GLY A 254 -23.84 -28.06 6.09
C GLY A 254 -24.90 -27.13 6.68
N SER A 255 -24.51 -26.27 7.59
CA SER A 255 -25.38 -25.30 8.28
C SER A 255 -25.93 -24.19 7.38
N GLY A 256 -25.50 -24.11 6.11
CA GLY A 256 -25.79 -23.00 5.21
C GLY A 256 -24.93 -21.75 5.46
N GLU A 257 -24.09 -21.77 6.49
CA GLU A 257 -23.18 -20.68 6.83
C GLU A 257 -22.01 -20.58 5.84
N SER A 258 -21.32 -19.44 5.88
CA SER A 258 -20.17 -19.19 5.02
C SER A 258 -18.97 -20.06 5.40
N TRP A 259 -18.18 -20.44 4.40
CA TRP A 259 -16.92 -21.13 4.61
C TRP A 259 -15.78 -20.13 4.82
N TYR A 260 -14.85 -20.47 5.72
CA TYR A 260 -13.66 -19.68 6.04
C TYR A 260 -12.42 -20.55 6.03
N VAL A 261 -11.29 -19.98 5.60
CA VAL A 261 -9.98 -20.63 5.71
C VAL A 261 -9.47 -20.47 7.14
N VAL A 262 -9.18 -21.58 7.82
CA VAL A 262 -8.66 -21.57 9.20
C VAL A 262 -7.19 -21.95 9.30
N ALA A 263 -6.67 -22.78 8.37
CA ALA A 263 -5.27 -23.15 8.36
C ALA A 263 -4.78 -23.57 6.97
N LYS A 264 -3.45 -23.65 6.82
CA LYS A 264 -2.77 -24.21 5.65
C LYS A 264 -1.80 -25.29 6.11
N ASP A 265 -2.03 -26.54 5.70
CA ASP A 265 -1.08 -27.63 5.88
C ASP A 265 -0.15 -27.70 4.66
N LEU A 266 0.98 -27.02 4.75
CA LEU A 266 1.95 -26.95 3.65
C LEU A 266 2.58 -28.31 3.37
N ALA A 267 2.80 -29.15 4.38
CA ALA A 267 3.44 -30.45 4.23
C ALA A 267 2.56 -31.43 3.44
N LYS A 268 1.25 -31.40 3.68
CA LYS A 268 0.28 -32.27 3.01
C LYS A 268 -0.42 -31.60 1.84
N ASN A 269 -0.12 -30.34 1.56
CA ASN A 269 -0.78 -29.51 0.55
C ASN A 269 -2.31 -29.48 0.72
N ARG A 270 -2.78 -29.19 1.94
CA ARG A 270 -4.20 -29.16 2.30
C ARG A 270 -4.61 -27.79 2.83
N LEU A 271 -5.75 -27.30 2.35
CA LEU A 271 -6.39 -26.10 2.88
C LEU A 271 -7.44 -26.50 3.90
N VAL A 272 -7.27 -26.08 5.15
CA VAL A 272 -8.24 -26.37 6.20
C VAL A 272 -9.29 -25.26 6.22
N VAL A 273 -10.56 -25.67 6.13
CA VAL A 273 -11.72 -24.77 6.07
C VAL A 273 -12.79 -25.19 7.07
N GLN A 274 -13.57 -24.22 7.54
CA GLN A 274 -14.73 -24.50 8.39
C GLN A 274 -15.93 -23.63 7.99
N GLN A 275 -17.14 -24.08 8.37
CA GLN A 275 -18.38 -23.30 8.23
C GLN A 275 -18.66 -22.51 9.50
N GLY A 276 -19.16 -21.26 9.32
CA GLY A 276 -19.48 -20.37 10.42
C GLY A 276 -18.25 -19.71 11.05
N GLU A 277 -18.50 -18.72 11.89
CA GLU A 277 -17.48 -18.04 12.70
C GLU A 277 -17.32 -18.77 14.03
N GLN A 278 -16.31 -19.62 14.12
CA GLN A 278 -16.02 -20.43 15.30
C GLN A 278 -14.68 -20.00 15.93
N GLU A 279 -14.36 -20.57 17.10
CA GLU A 279 -13.18 -20.20 17.90
C GLU A 279 -11.86 -20.28 17.13
N GLU A 280 -11.74 -21.18 16.14
CA GLU A 280 -10.53 -21.37 15.33
C GLU A 280 -10.18 -20.18 14.44
N LEU A 281 -11.12 -19.27 14.22
CA LEU A 281 -10.84 -18.00 13.51
C LEU A 281 -10.24 -16.92 14.42
N PHE A 282 -10.27 -17.12 15.73
CA PHE A 282 -9.81 -16.17 16.71
C PHE A 282 -8.51 -16.62 17.37
N SER A 283 -7.64 -15.68 17.66
CA SER A 283 -6.38 -15.93 18.34
C SER A 283 -6.37 -15.26 19.71
N LEU A 284 -5.92 -15.99 20.74
CA LEU A 284 -5.76 -15.46 22.09
C LEU A 284 -4.59 -14.47 22.22
N GLY A 285 -3.72 -14.44 21.22
CA GLY A 285 -2.57 -13.54 21.19
C GLY A 285 -1.77 -13.65 19.90
N LEU A 286 -0.88 -12.71 19.67
CA LEU A 286 0.05 -12.75 18.57
C LEU A 286 1.49 -12.59 19.08
N ARG A 287 2.45 -13.15 18.37
CA ARG A 287 3.87 -12.95 18.58
C ARG A 287 4.46 -12.24 17.36
N ALA A 288 4.91 -11.01 17.57
CA ALA A 288 5.59 -10.23 16.53
C ALA A 288 7.12 -10.30 16.72
N ASN A 289 7.85 -10.33 15.61
CA ASN A 289 9.29 -10.16 15.57
C ASN A 289 9.64 -9.09 14.51
N LYS A 290 10.83 -8.50 14.60
CA LYS A 290 11.29 -7.38 13.76
C LYS A 290 10.34 -6.17 13.83
N VAL A 291 9.87 -5.85 15.03
CA VAL A 291 9.00 -4.69 15.27
C VAL A 291 9.78 -3.41 15.01
N ASN A 292 9.21 -2.53 14.18
CA ASN A 292 9.77 -1.19 13.94
C ASN A 292 9.14 -0.19 14.93
N PHE A 293 9.99 0.50 15.69
CA PHE A 293 9.56 1.57 16.59
C PHE A 293 9.87 2.91 15.94
N ILE A 294 8.82 3.62 15.54
CA ILE A 294 8.94 4.93 14.91
C ILE A 294 9.46 5.97 15.91
N SER A 295 9.01 5.88 17.16
CA SER A 295 9.51 6.73 18.27
C SER A 295 10.36 5.90 19.24
N VAL A 296 11.55 6.38 19.58
CA VAL A 296 12.56 5.64 20.35
C VAL A 296 12.39 5.80 21.86
N SER A 297 11.37 6.52 22.35
CA SER A 297 11.23 6.87 23.76
C SER A 297 10.71 5.77 24.68
N TYR A 298 10.36 4.59 24.16
CA TYR A 298 9.80 3.50 24.97
C TYR A 298 10.70 2.27 24.97
N THR A 299 11.26 1.96 26.12
CA THR A 299 11.96 0.68 26.38
C THR A 299 10.99 -0.47 26.64
N HIS A 300 9.71 -0.18 26.92
CA HIS A 300 8.65 -1.16 27.16
C HIS A 300 7.33 -0.68 26.57
N LEU A 301 6.74 -1.49 25.70
CA LEU A 301 5.36 -1.32 25.24
C LEU A 301 4.42 -2.13 26.13
N THR A 302 3.61 -1.44 26.93
CA THR A 302 2.41 -2.04 27.49
C THR A 302 1.29 -1.86 26.47
N LEU A 303 0.93 -2.92 25.74
CA LEU A 303 -0.29 -2.92 24.97
C LEU A 303 -1.46 -2.93 25.94
N PRO A 304 -2.50 -2.09 25.71
CA PRO A 304 -3.74 -2.21 26.48
C PRO A 304 -4.26 -3.63 26.32
N THR A 305 -4.59 -4.29 27.41
CA THR A 305 -5.07 -5.68 27.44
C THR A 305 -6.42 -5.90 26.74
N ASN A 306 -7.03 -4.84 26.20
CA ASN A 306 -8.35 -4.86 25.55
C ASN A 306 -8.33 -4.38 24.09
N SER A 307 -7.19 -4.33 23.43
CA SER A 307 -7.14 -4.05 21.98
C SER A 307 -7.33 -5.35 21.23
N LEU A 308 -8.59 -5.68 20.94
CA LEU A 308 -8.94 -6.57 19.84
C LEU A 308 -8.55 -5.85 18.55
N VAL A 309 -7.59 -6.39 17.82
CA VAL A 309 -7.20 -5.95 16.48
C VAL A 309 -7.95 -6.80 15.46
#